data_88f6cb6bd2d14984abfbdfed007e0d3d
#
_entry.id   88f6cb6bd2d14984abfbdfed007e0d3d
#
_cell.length_a   1.000
_cell.length_b   1.000
_cell.length_c   1.000
_cell.angle_alpha   90.00
_cell.angle_beta   90.00
_cell.angle_gamma   90.00
#
_symmetry.space_group_name_H-M   'P 1'
#
loop_
_entity.id
_entity.type
_entity.pdbx_description
1 polymer ?
#
loop_
_entity_poly.entity_id
_entity_poly.type
_entity_poly.pdbx_seq_one_letter_code
_entity_poly.pdbx_strand_id
1 'polypeptide(L)'
;LMEALPTVVLGFLAGLWLAPFVEKNLLGIFNVLVLLPLSILLVSFIWMQLPSKIRHRIPDGWEAGILLPVIILFTWLAFVLAAPIETAFFGGDMRFYISNELGINYDQRNAMVVGFAMGFAVIPTIFSIAEDAIFTVPKHLTYGSLALGATPWQSLYRVVLPTASPGIFSALMIGMGRAVGETMIVLMATGNTPIMDINIFEGMRTLAANI
;
A
#
# COMPACT_ATOMS: atom_id res chain seq x y z
N LEU A 1 -0.88 14.23 -12.59
CA LEU A 1 -0.40 13.33 -13.65
C LEU A 1 -0.86 11.87 -13.46
N MET A 2 -0.97 11.38 -12.23
CA MET A 2 -1.43 9.98 -11.98
C MET A 2 -2.94 9.77 -12.19
N GLU A 3 -3.77 10.81 -12.07
CA GLU A 3 -5.21 10.70 -12.35
C GLU A 3 -5.56 10.47 -13.83
N ALA A 4 -4.61 10.75 -14.73
CA ALA A 4 -4.80 10.63 -16.17
C ALA A 4 -4.37 9.27 -16.77
N LEU A 5 -3.94 8.30 -15.94
CA LEU A 5 -3.60 6.98 -16.44
C LEU A 5 -4.87 6.24 -16.87
N PRO A 6 -4.97 5.84 -18.15
CA PRO A 6 -6.12 5.07 -18.61
C PRO A 6 -6.22 3.74 -17.85
N THR A 7 -7.38 3.45 -17.27
CA THR A 7 -7.61 2.21 -16.49
C THR A 7 -7.38 0.95 -17.32
N VAL A 8 -7.67 1.02 -18.62
CA VAL A 8 -7.37 -0.05 -19.58
C VAL A 8 -5.88 -0.39 -19.62
N VAL A 9 -5.00 0.64 -19.66
CA VAL A 9 -3.54 0.44 -19.68
C VAL A 9 -3.07 -0.18 -18.37
N LEU A 10 -3.61 0.29 -17.24
CA LEU A 10 -3.32 -0.31 -15.92
C LEU A 10 -3.77 -1.76 -15.86
N GLY A 11 -4.95 -2.08 -16.39
CA GLY A 11 -5.46 -3.46 -16.46
C GLY A 11 -4.57 -4.37 -17.32
N PHE A 12 -4.13 -3.90 -18.47
CA PHE A 12 -3.17 -4.61 -19.32
C PHE A 12 -1.83 -4.84 -18.60
N LEU A 13 -1.30 -3.80 -18.00
CA LEU A 13 -0.04 -3.89 -17.25
C LEU A 13 -0.16 -4.87 -16.07
N ALA A 14 -1.30 -4.84 -15.38
CA ALA A 14 -1.58 -5.76 -14.29
C ALA A 14 -1.65 -7.23 -14.77
N GLY A 15 -2.39 -7.50 -15.84
CA GLY A 15 -2.56 -8.86 -16.35
C GLY A 15 -1.33 -9.43 -17.03
N LEU A 16 -0.55 -8.62 -17.77
CA LEU A 16 0.57 -9.10 -18.58
C LEU A 16 1.93 -9.04 -17.87
N TRP A 17 2.11 -8.08 -16.99
CA TRP A 17 3.40 -7.88 -16.32
C TRP A 17 3.32 -8.13 -14.82
N LEU A 18 2.36 -7.50 -14.13
CA LEU A 18 2.26 -7.60 -12.67
C LEU A 18 1.88 -9.01 -12.23
N ALA A 19 0.93 -9.66 -12.90
CA ALA A 19 0.48 -11.01 -12.54
C ALA A 19 1.62 -12.05 -12.60
N PRO A 20 2.42 -12.17 -13.70
CA PRO A 20 3.57 -13.06 -13.72
C PRO A 20 4.67 -12.67 -12.72
N PHE A 21 4.84 -11.37 -12.47
CA PHE A 21 5.81 -10.89 -11.49
C PHE A 21 5.42 -11.29 -10.07
N VAL A 22 4.16 -11.08 -9.70
CA VAL A 22 3.61 -11.47 -8.38
C VAL A 22 3.68 -12.98 -8.20
N GLU A 23 3.32 -13.74 -9.22
CA GLU A 23 3.39 -15.19 -9.19
C GLU A 23 4.80 -15.72 -8.90
N LYS A 24 5.80 -15.18 -9.59
CA LYS A 24 7.21 -15.60 -9.42
C LYS A 24 7.81 -15.17 -8.08
N ASN A 25 7.35 -14.07 -7.52
CA ASN A 25 7.94 -13.44 -6.34
C ASN A 25 6.95 -13.37 -5.18
N LEU A 26 6.03 -14.32 -5.08
CA LEU A 26 4.95 -14.29 -4.11
C LEU A 26 5.46 -14.09 -2.67
N LEU A 27 6.38 -14.93 -2.23
CA LEU A 27 6.97 -14.83 -0.90
C LEU A 27 7.78 -13.53 -0.72
N GLY A 28 8.49 -13.09 -1.76
CA GLY A 28 9.20 -11.81 -1.74
C GLY A 28 8.28 -10.63 -1.45
N ILE A 29 7.10 -10.61 -2.05
CA ILE A 29 6.08 -9.57 -1.84
C ILE A 29 5.54 -9.62 -0.40
N PHE A 30 5.23 -10.80 0.13
CA PHE A 30 4.83 -10.96 1.53
C PHE A 30 5.93 -10.53 2.49
N ASN A 31 7.18 -10.87 2.21
CA ASN A 31 8.33 -10.40 2.98
C ASN A 31 8.44 -8.87 2.97
N VAL A 32 8.21 -8.21 1.83
CA VAL A 32 8.19 -6.74 1.74
C VAL A 32 7.10 -6.16 2.63
N LEU A 33 5.88 -6.70 2.60
CA LEU A 33 4.77 -6.24 3.43
C LEU A 33 5.07 -6.30 4.93
N VAL A 34 5.89 -7.24 5.36
CA VAL A 34 6.30 -7.40 6.77
C VAL A 34 7.56 -6.60 7.07
N LEU A 35 8.61 -6.75 6.27
CA LEU A 35 9.93 -6.16 6.54
C LEU A 35 9.95 -4.64 6.35
N LEU A 36 9.12 -4.09 5.45
CA LEU A 36 9.13 -2.66 5.19
C LEU A 36 8.58 -1.85 6.39
N PRO A 37 7.40 -2.14 6.96
CA PRO A 37 6.95 -1.48 8.19
C PRO A 37 7.92 -1.70 9.36
N LEU A 38 8.45 -2.92 9.49
CA LEU A 38 9.40 -3.25 10.54
C LEU A 38 10.68 -2.42 10.42
N SER A 39 11.19 -2.22 9.20
CA SER A 39 12.37 -1.40 8.94
C SER A 39 12.15 0.06 9.30
N ILE A 40 10.99 0.61 8.97
CA ILE A 40 10.62 2.00 9.32
C ILE A 40 10.57 2.16 10.84
N LEU A 41 9.95 1.22 11.55
CA LEU A 41 9.90 1.23 13.02
C LEU A 41 11.30 1.11 13.63
N LEU A 42 12.15 0.24 13.09
CA LEU A 42 13.51 0.03 13.55
C LEU A 42 14.37 1.28 13.37
N VAL A 43 14.28 1.90 12.17
CA VAL A 43 15.00 3.15 11.90
C VAL A 43 14.53 4.28 12.81
N SER A 44 13.20 4.40 13.00
CA SER A 44 12.63 5.40 13.91
C SER A 44 13.09 5.18 15.35
N PHE A 45 13.14 3.94 15.80
CA PHE A 45 13.65 3.58 17.13
C PHE A 45 15.13 3.92 17.29
N ILE A 46 15.97 3.55 16.31
CA ILE A 46 17.39 3.91 16.30
C ILE A 46 17.57 5.43 16.30
N TRP A 47 16.79 6.15 15.50
CA TRP A 47 16.81 7.61 15.42
C TRP A 47 16.50 8.27 16.77
N MET A 48 15.57 7.72 17.53
CA MET A 48 15.23 8.22 18.86
C MET A 48 16.34 7.99 19.88
N GLN A 49 17.17 6.96 19.71
CA GLN A 49 18.30 6.66 20.62
C GLN A 49 19.57 7.43 20.27
N LEU A 50 19.64 8.08 19.11
CA LEU A 50 20.80 8.87 18.73
C LEU A 50 21.01 10.06 19.69
N PRO A 51 22.26 10.31 20.13
CA PRO A 51 22.58 11.47 20.95
C PRO A 51 22.13 12.77 20.28
N SER A 52 21.60 13.70 21.07
CA SER A 52 21.08 14.98 20.57
C SER A 52 22.10 15.76 19.72
N LYS A 53 23.41 15.62 20.01
CA LYS A 53 24.50 16.23 19.24
C LYS A 53 24.54 15.79 17.76
N ILE A 54 24.18 14.54 17.48
CA ILE A 54 24.16 14.00 16.10
C ILE A 54 22.84 14.40 15.43
N ARG A 55 21.73 14.28 16.15
CA ARG A 55 20.39 14.58 15.62
C ARG A 55 20.24 16.03 15.21
N HIS A 56 20.77 16.99 15.98
CA HIS A 56 20.74 18.42 15.63
C HIS A 56 21.71 18.83 14.51
N ARG A 57 22.63 17.94 14.11
CA ARG A 57 23.56 18.21 13.00
C ARG A 57 22.94 17.91 11.63
N ILE A 58 21.85 17.17 11.62
CA ILE A 58 21.12 16.79 10.41
C ILE A 58 20.01 17.83 10.21
N PRO A 59 19.99 18.55 9.08
CA PRO A 59 18.94 19.53 8.80
C PRO A 59 17.56 18.86 8.72
N ASP A 60 16.53 19.57 9.12
CA ASP A 60 15.14 19.10 9.00
C ASP A 60 14.83 18.73 7.54
N GLY A 61 14.23 17.56 7.34
CA GLY A 61 13.91 17.02 6.00
C GLY A 61 14.92 16.01 5.45
N TRP A 62 16.14 15.89 5.98
CA TRP A 62 17.12 14.87 5.59
C TRP A 62 16.74 13.47 6.09
N GLU A 63 15.76 13.37 6.96
CA GLU A 63 15.18 12.10 7.42
C GLU A 63 14.71 11.25 6.24
N ALA A 64 14.10 11.88 5.23
CA ALA A 64 13.70 11.21 3.99
C ALA A 64 14.92 10.65 3.22
N GLY A 65 16.04 11.39 3.22
CA GLY A 65 17.30 10.95 2.58
C GLY A 65 17.92 9.72 3.25
N ILE A 66 17.65 9.50 4.54
CA ILE A 66 18.10 8.31 5.28
C ILE A 66 17.10 7.16 5.09
N LEU A 67 15.80 7.46 5.07
CA LEU A 67 14.75 6.45 4.88
C LEU A 67 14.79 5.80 3.50
N LEU A 68 15.05 6.56 2.43
CA LEU A 68 15.07 6.02 1.07
C LEU A 68 16.09 4.86 0.88
N PRO A 69 17.39 5.00 1.26
CA PRO A 69 18.33 3.88 1.17
C PRO A 69 17.90 2.67 2.00
N VAL A 70 17.29 2.91 3.17
CA VAL A 70 16.82 1.84 4.05
C VAL A 70 15.65 1.08 3.41
N ILE A 71 14.67 1.79 2.86
CA ILE A 71 13.54 1.18 2.15
C ILE A 71 14.05 0.32 0.98
N ILE A 72 14.97 0.85 0.18
CA ILE A 72 15.56 0.11 -0.95
C ILE A 72 16.30 -1.13 -0.44
N LEU A 73 17.12 -1.00 0.61
CA LEU A 73 17.88 -2.11 1.19
C LEU A 73 16.96 -3.21 1.73
N PHE A 74 15.95 -2.85 2.50
CA PHE A 74 15.01 -3.84 3.08
C PHE A 74 14.09 -4.46 2.02
N THR A 75 13.70 -3.71 0.99
CA THR A 75 12.98 -4.27 -0.14
C THR A 75 13.86 -5.29 -0.89
N TRP A 76 15.10 -4.96 -1.18
CA TRP A 76 16.05 -5.89 -1.78
C TRP A 76 16.27 -7.13 -0.90
N LEU A 77 16.47 -6.93 0.40
CA LEU A 77 16.65 -8.01 1.37
C LEU A 77 15.43 -8.94 1.42
N ALA A 78 14.22 -8.41 1.32
CA ALA A 78 12.98 -9.17 1.30
C ALA A 78 12.93 -10.17 0.14
N PHE A 79 13.37 -9.75 -1.05
CA PHE A 79 13.46 -10.63 -2.22
C PHE A 79 14.61 -11.65 -2.11
N VAL A 80 15.76 -11.25 -1.58
CA VAL A 80 16.90 -12.16 -1.38
C VAL A 80 16.56 -13.25 -0.35
N LEU A 81 15.87 -12.88 0.73
CA LEU A 81 15.44 -13.82 1.77
C LEU A 81 14.28 -14.73 1.32
N ALA A 82 13.59 -14.39 0.23
CA ALA A 82 12.48 -15.23 -0.26
C ALA A 82 12.94 -16.66 -0.57
N ALA A 83 14.01 -16.83 -1.35
CA ALA A 83 14.50 -18.16 -1.75
C ALA A 83 14.93 -19.06 -0.58
N PRO A 84 15.74 -18.61 0.41
CA PRO A 84 16.07 -19.45 1.56
C PRO A 84 14.86 -19.74 2.46
N ILE A 85 13.91 -18.82 2.59
CA ILE A 85 12.69 -19.06 3.37
C ILE A 85 11.78 -20.06 2.64
N GLU A 86 11.64 -19.97 1.31
CA GLU A 86 10.88 -20.94 0.52
C GLU A 86 11.42 -22.35 0.66
N THR A 87 12.74 -22.52 0.60
CA THR A 87 13.37 -23.83 0.76
C THR A 87 13.26 -24.39 2.18
N ALA A 88 13.32 -23.53 3.19
CA ALA A 88 13.28 -23.95 4.58
C ALA A 88 11.86 -24.28 5.10
N PHE A 89 10.85 -23.52 4.68
CA PHE A 89 9.51 -23.60 5.25
C PHE A 89 8.43 -24.08 4.27
N PHE A 90 8.62 -23.90 2.97
CA PHE A 90 7.59 -24.15 1.95
C PHE A 90 8.01 -25.22 0.92
N GLY A 91 9.06 -25.99 1.20
CA GLY A 91 9.50 -27.08 0.31
C GLY A 91 10.03 -26.64 -1.04
N GLY A 92 10.38 -25.35 -1.20
CA GLY A 92 11.01 -24.79 -2.40
C GLY A 92 10.10 -23.92 -3.29
N ASP A 93 8.77 -24.00 -3.15
CA ASP A 93 7.84 -23.13 -3.86
C ASP A 93 6.57 -22.90 -3.02
N MET A 94 6.37 -21.66 -2.60
CA MET A 94 5.22 -21.27 -1.77
C MET A 94 3.87 -21.55 -2.45
N ARG A 95 3.80 -21.47 -3.79
CA ARG A 95 2.55 -21.73 -4.54
C ARG A 95 2.15 -23.20 -4.44
N PHE A 96 3.10 -24.12 -4.59
CA PHE A 96 2.85 -25.56 -4.43
C PHE A 96 2.42 -25.89 -3.01
N TYR A 97 3.02 -25.24 -2.03
CA TYR A 97 2.62 -25.40 -0.62
C TYR A 97 1.17 -24.94 -0.40
N ILE A 98 0.80 -23.76 -0.92
CA ILE A 98 -0.56 -23.22 -0.82
C ILE A 98 -1.56 -24.16 -1.49
N SER A 99 -1.24 -24.68 -2.69
CA SER A 99 -2.16 -25.51 -3.46
C SER A 99 -2.28 -26.92 -2.89
N ASN A 100 -1.19 -27.55 -2.47
CA ASN A 100 -1.18 -28.96 -2.08
C ASN A 100 -1.41 -29.18 -0.58
N GLU A 101 -0.81 -28.35 0.28
CA GLU A 101 -0.91 -28.51 1.73
C GLU A 101 -2.12 -27.76 2.32
N LEU A 102 -2.40 -26.55 1.82
CA LEU A 102 -3.53 -25.76 2.28
C LEU A 102 -4.82 -26.00 1.49
N GLY A 103 -4.72 -26.67 0.31
CA GLY A 103 -5.86 -26.93 -0.56
C GLY A 103 -6.47 -25.67 -1.17
N ILE A 104 -5.70 -24.56 -1.21
CA ILE A 104 -6.14 -23.28 -1.74
C ILE A 104 -5.67 -23.16 -3.18
N ASN A 105 -6.59 -23.09 -4.14
CA ASN A 105 -6.24 -22.90 -5.54
C ASN A 105 -5.51 -21.59 -5.76
N TYR A 106 -4.50 -21.60 -6.62
CA TYR A 106 -3.74 -20.41 -6.99
C TYR A 106 -3.79 -20.19 -8.51
N ASP A 107 -4.40 -19.08 -8.90
CA ASP A 107 -4.43 -18.61 -10.28
C ASP A 107 -3.42 -17.48 -10.46
N GLN A 108 -2.75 -17.42 -11.62
CA GLN A 108 -1.83 -16.34 -11.95
C GLN A 108 -2.54 -14.98 -11.97
N ARG A 109 -3.75 -14.95 -12.53
CA ARG A 109 -4.62 -13.77 -12.59
C ARG A 109 -5.63 -13.83 -11.45
N ASN A 110 -5.33 -13.20 -10.34
CA ASN A 110 -6.07 -13.35 -9.10
C ASN A 110 -6.51 -12.00 -8.50
N ALA A 111 -7.34 -12.08 -7.48
CA ALA A 111 -7.87 -10.91 -6.77
C ALA A 111 -6.77 -10.05 -6.13
N MET A 112 -5.66 -10.66 -5.70
CA MET A 112 -4.52 -9.93 -5.12
C MET A 112 -3.83 -9.03 -6.14
N VAL A 113 -3.63 -9.50 -7.38
CA VAL A 113 -3.06 -8.70 -8.48
C VAL A 113 -3.97 -7.51 -8.81
N VAL A 114 -5.30 -7.75 -8.85
CA VAL A 114 -6.28 -6.67 -9.02
C VAL A 114 -6.19 -5.67 -7.88
N GLY A 115 -6.09 -6.13 -6.63
CA GLY A 115 -5.98 -5.28 -5.46
C GLY A 115 -4.77 -4.32 -5.56
N PHE A 116 -3.61 -4.81 -5.98
CA PHE A 116 -2.44 -3.96 -6.22
C PHE A 116 -2.68 -2.95 -7.35
N ALA A 117 -3.18 -3.39 -8.50
CA ALA A 117 -3.43 -2.51 -9.64
C ALA A 117 -4.48 -1.44 -9.31
N MET A 118 -5.55 -1.83 -8.61
CA MET A 118 -6.60 -0.92 -8.16
C MET A 118 -6.09 0.07 -7.12
N GLY A 119 -5.22 -0.36 -6.21
CA GLY A 119 -4.54 0.52 -5.27
C GLY A 119 -3.83 1.66 -5.98
N PHE A 120 -3.03 1.36 -7.00
CA PHE A 120 -2.36 2.38 -7.81
C PHE A 120 -3.33 3.34 -8.51
N ALA A 121 -4.51 2.87 -8.91
CA ALA A 121 -5.51 3.71 -9.58
C ALA A 121 -6.30 4.60 -8.61
N VAL A 122 -6.53 4.13 -7.37
CA VAL A 122 -7.45 4.78 -6.41
C VAL A 122 -6.72 5.65 -5.40
N ILE A 123 -5.49 5.27 -4.98
CA ILE A 123 -4.69 6.00 -4.00
C ILE A 123 -4.53 7.49 -4.36
N PRO A 124 -4.18 7.89 -5.60
CA PRO A 124 -4.02 9.31 -5.94
C PRO A 124 -5.28 10.13 -5.70
N THR A 125 -6.45 9.57 -6.04
CA THR A 125 -7.74 10.25 -5.83
C THR A 125 -8.05 10.43 -4.35
N ILE A 126 -7.87 9.37 -3.55
CA ILE A 126 -8.07 9.44 -2.09
C ILE A 126 -7.12 10.46 -1.49
N PHE A 127 -5.84 10.42 -1.89
CA PHE A 127 -4.80 11.29 -1.36
C PHE A 127 -5.12 12.77 -1.65
N SER A 128 -5.48 13.11 -2.90
CA SER A 128 -5.78 14.49 -3.29
C SER A 128 -6.94 15.07 -2.47
N ILE A 129 -8.05 14.32 -2.35
CA ILE A 129 -9.22 14.79 -1.60
C ILE A 129 -8.93 14.86 -0.09
N ALA A 130 -8.18 13.91 0.46
CA ALA A 130 -7.80 13.91 1.86
C ALA A 130 -6.82 15.06 2.18
N GLU A 131 -5.89 15.37 1.28
CA GLU A 131 -4.98 16.50 1.38
C GLU A 131 -5.76 17.81 1.41
N ASP A 132 -6.70 18.01 0.48
CA ASP A 132 -7.57 19.19 0.45
C ASP A 132 -8.37 19.34 1.75
N ALA A 133 -8.89 18.24 2.29
CA ALA A 133 -9.61 18.25 3.56
C ALA A 133 -8.72 18.71 4.72
N ILE A 134 -7.46 18.31 4.76
CA ILE A 134 -6.48 18.72 5.77
C ILE A 134 -6.14 20.23 5.62
N PHE A 135 -5.90 20.67 4.39
CA PHE A 135 -5.57 22.08 4.12
C PHE A 135 -6.72 23.04 4.36
N THR A 136 -7.96 22.55 4.26
CA THR A 136 -9.17 23.35 4.53
C THR A 136 -9.38 23.61 6.02
N VAL A 137 -8.69 22.93 6.92
CA VAL A 137 -8.78 23.17 8.37
C VAL A 137 -8.38 24.61 8.70
N PRO A 138 -9.22 25.37 9.41
CA PRO A 138 -8.96 26.77 9.73
C PRO A 138 -7.67 26.94 10.53
N LYS A 139 -6.75 27.77 10.02
CA LYS A 139 -5.41 27.99 10.61
C LYS A 139 -5.46 28.52 12.04
N HIS A 140 -6.54 29.23 12.43
CA HIS A 140 -6.69 29.72 13.79
C HIS A 140 -6.78 28.60 14.84
N LEU A 141 -7.28 27.41 14.47
CA LEU A 141 -7.33 26.25 15.36
C LEU A 141 -5.92 25.73 15.62
N THR A 142 -5.12 25.63 14.56
CA THR A 142 -3.72 25.18 14.66
C THR A 142 -2.88 26.19 15.46
N TYR A 143 -2.99 27.48 15.13
CA TYR A 143 -2.26 28.52 15.86
C TYR A 143 -2.72 28.66 17.32
N GLY A 144 -4.02 28.49 17.58
CA GLY A 144 -4.56 28.49 18.94
C GLY A 144 -4.01 27.36 19.79
N SER A 145 -3.90 26.15 19.23
CA SER A 145 -3.31 25.01 19.94
C SER A 145 -1.82 25.18 20.23
N LEU A 146 -1.07 25.73 19.27
CA LEU A 146 0.35 26.06 19.45
C LEU A 146 0.56 27.16 20.51
N ALA A 147 -0.29 28.18 20.54
CA ALA A 147 -0.25 29.26 21.54
C ALA A 147 -0.52 28.75 22.95
N LEU A 148 -1.30 27.66 23.09
CA LEU A 148 -1.54 26.98 24.36
C LEU A 148 -0.38 26.02 24.76
N GLY A 149 0.72 26.00 24.00
CA GLY A 149 1.92 25.18 24.31
C GLY A 149 1.90 23.77 23.74
N ALA A 150 0.96 23.44 22.83
CA ALA A 150 0.98 22.16 22.15
C ALA A 150 2.17 22.07 21.18
N THR A 151 2.78 20.89 21.07
CA THR A 151 3.76 20.65 20.01
C THR A 151 3.09 20.56 18.64
N PRO A 152 3.81 20.80 17.51
CA PRO A 152 3.25 20.67 16.18
C PRO A 152 2.61 19.29 15.94
N TRP A 153 3.20 18.21 16.47
CA TRP A 153 2.65 16.87 16.41
C TRP A 153 1.34 16.71 17.19
N GLN A 154 1.27 17.30 18.39
CA GLN A 154 0.03 17.30 19.18
C GLN A 154 -1.07 18.08 18.50
N SER A 155 -0.75 19.24 17.90
CA SER A 155 -1.69 20.03 17.10
C SER A 155 -2.21 19.24 15.91
N LEU A 156 -1.33 18.55 15.17
CA LEU A 156 -1.73 17.73 14.03
C LEU A 156 -2.69 16.62 14.46
N TYR A 157 -2.30 15.82 15.45
CA TYR A 157 -3.07 14.63 15.83
C TYR A 157 -4.35 14.94 16.61
N ARG A 158 -4.34 15.98 17.48
CA ARG A 158 -5.48 16.29 18.37
C ARG A 158 -6.43 17.36 17.83
N VAL A 159 -5.98 18.17 16.88
CA VAL A 159 -6.79 19.29 16.36
C VAL A 159 -7.03 19.15 14.85
N VAL A 160 -5.98 19.06 14.06
CA VAL A 160 -6.10 19.06 12.58
C VAL A 160 -6.77 17.80 12.07
N LEU A 161 -6.26 16.63 12.42
CA LEU A 161 -6.81 15.34 11.94
C LEU A 161 -8.27 15.11 12.38
N PRO A 162 -8.67 15.33 13.64
CA PRO A 162 -10.07 15.19 14.02
C PRO A 162 -10.97 16.18 13.30
N THR A 163 -10.51 17.42 13.07
CA THR A 163 -11.28 18.43 12.34
C THR A 163 -11.42 18.07 10.85
N ALA A 164 -10.37 17.52 10.23
CA ALA A 164 -10.38 17.09 8.83
C ALA A 164 -11.07 15.72 8.62
N SER A 165 -11.35 14.97 9.69
CA SER A 165 -11.82 13.58 9.62
C SER A 165 -13.08 13.39 8.75
N PRO A 166 -14.10 14.26 8.73
CA PRO A 166 -15.23 14.11 7.82
C PRO A 166 -14.83 14.18 6.34
N GLY A 167 -13.88 15.06 6.00
CA GLY A 167 -13.36 15.19 4.65
C GLY A 167 -12.50 13.98 4.24
N ILE A 168 -11.66 13.49 5.16
CA ILE A 168 -10.88 12.27 4.95
C ILE A 168 -11.80 11.05 4.74
N PHE A 169 -12.88 10.96 5.53
CA PHE A 169 -13.86 9.89 5.36
C PHE A 169 -14.58 9.99 4.00
N SER A 170 -14.92 11.21 3.56
CA SER A 170 -15.47 11.44 2.22
C SER A 170 -14.50 10.99 1.12
N ALA A 171 -13.20 11.29 1.26
CA ALA A 171 -12.17 10.84 0.34
C ALA A 171 -12.14 9.30 0.21
N LEU A 172 -12.19 8.60 1.35
CA LEU A 172 -12.25 7.14 1.38
C LEU A 172 -13.52 6.61 0.70
N MET A 173 -14.68 7.20 0.95
CA MET A 173 -15.94 6.78 0.33
C MET A 173 -15.92 6.97 -1.18
N ILE A 174 -15.38 8.09 -1.68
CA ILE A 174 -15.21 8.33 -3.13
C ILE A 174 -14.25 7.32 -3.74
N GLY A 175 -13.11 7.05 -3.09
CA GLY A 175 -12.15 6.05 -3.54
C GLY A 175 -12.73 4.64 -3.57
N MET A 176 -13.49 4.24 -2.55
CA MET A 176 -14.19 2.96 -2.50
C MET A 176 -15.25 2.87 -3.61
N GLY A 177 -16.02 3.92 -3.83
CA GLY A 177 -17.02 3.98 -4.91
C GLY A 177 -16.37 3.78 -6.29
N ARG A 178 -15.20 4.40 -6.51
CA ARG A 178 -14.40 4.20 -7.73
C ARG A 178 -13.91 2.77 -7.85
N ALA A 179 -13.39 2.17 -6.77
CA ALA A 179 -12.90 0.80 -6.77
C ALA A 179 -14.03 -0.21 -7.07
N VAL A 180 -15.21 -0.04 -6.49
CA VAL A 180 -16.36 -0.91 -6.75
C VAL A 180 -16.90 -0.77 -8.18
N GLY A 181 -16.82 0.44 -8.74
CA GLY A 181 -17.23 0.72 -10.12
C GLY A 181 -16.20 0.37 -11.20
N GLU A 182 -14.99 -0.06 -10.82
CA GLU A 182 -13.93 -0.35 -11.79
C GLU A 182 -14.22 -1.64 -12.56
N THR A 183 -14.23 -1.53 -13.89
CA THR A 183 -14.55 -2.64 -14.78
C THR A 183 -13.32 -3.19 -15.50
N MET A 184 -12.49 -2.27 -16.06
CA MET A 184 -11.43 -2.65 -16.99
C MET A 184 -10.24 -3.29 -16.30
N ILE A 185 -9.83 -2.78 -15.13
CA ILE A 185 -8.73 -3.39 -14.36
C ILE A 185 -9.13 -4.80 -13.92
N VAL A 186 -10.36 -4.96 -13.42
CA VAL A 186 -10.87 -6.28 -13.01
C VAL A 186 -10.90 -7.23 -14.18
N LEU A 187 -11.53 -6.85 -15.30
CA LEU A 187 -11.66 -7.69 -16.48
C LEU A 187 -10.31 -8.19 -17.01
N MET A 188 -9.32 -7.30 -17.09
CA MET A 188 -8.01 -7.60 -17.67
C MET A 188 -7.09 -8.37 -16.71
N ALA A 189 -7.15 -8.08 -15.41
CA ALA A 189 -6.23 -8.64 -14.43
C ALA A 189 -6.72 -9.96 -13.82
N THR A 190 -8.04 -10.24 -13.76
CA THR A 190 -8.57 -11.53 -13.25
C THR A 190 -9.07 -12.46 -14.33
N GLY A 191 -9.20 -12.02 -15.57
CA GLY A 191 -9.79 -12.81 -16.65
C GLY A 191 -11.32 -13.03 -16.52
N ASN A 192 -12.00 -12.28 -15.64
CA ASN A 192 -13.45 -12.28 -15.46
C ASN A 192 -14.05 -13.67 -15.10
N THR A 193 -13.40 -14.39 -14.20
CA THR A 193 -13.77 -15.76 -13.79
C THR A 193 -14.97 -15.70 -12.84
N PRO A 194 -16.10 -16.39 -13.11
CA PRO A 194 -17.30 -16.36 -12.28
C PRO A 194 -17.17 -17.28 -11.06
N ILE A 195 -16.17 -17.07 -10.22
CA ILE A 195 -15.96 -17.81 -8.98
C ILE A 195 -16.50 -16.96 -7.83
N MET A 196 -17.28 -17.57 -6.94
CA MET A 196 -17.78 -16.99 -5.71
C MET A 196 -17.09 -17.67 -4.52
N ASP A 197 -15.82 -17.38 -4.33
CA ASP A 197 -15.06 -17.86 -3.19
C ASP A 197 -14.32 -16.68 -2.50
N ILE A 198 -13.98 -16.87 -1.21
CA ILE A 198 -13.20 -15.88 -0.42
C ILE A 198 -11.72 -16.23 -0.53
N ASN A 199 -11.26 -16.59 -1.70
CA ASN A 199 -9.87 -16.87 -2.00
C ASN A 199 -9.23 -15.71 -2.76
N ILE A 200 -8.24 -15.04 -2.14
CA ILE A 200 -7.52 -13.91 -2.77
C ILE A 200 -6.60 -14.35 -3.90
N PHE A 201 -6.29 -15.64 -3.99
CA PHE A 201 -5.42 -16.23 -5.01
C PHE A 201 -6.19 -16.76 -6.22
N GLU A 202 -7.49 -16.63 -6.24
CA GLU A 202 -8.33 -16.97 -7.40
C GLU A 202 -8.79 -15.72 -8.15
N GLY A 203 -9.21 -15.94 -9.39
CA GLY A 203 -9.87 -14.92 -10.19
C GLY A 203 -11.22 -14.55 -9.59
N MET A 204 -11.64 -13.32 -9.83
CA MET A 204 -12.96 -12.84 -9.37
C MET A 204 -13.72 -12.15 -10.51
N ARG A 205 -15.03 -12.05 -10.32
CA ARG A 205 -15.93 -11.27 -11.18
C ARG A 205 -16.69 -10.28 -10.32
N THR A 206 -16.57 -9.01 -10.63
CA THR A 206 -17.37 -7.97 -9.96
C THR A 206 -18.67 -7.73 -10.69
N LEU A 207 -19.67 -7.20 -9.97
CA LEU A 207 -20.95 -6.82 -10.59
C LEU A 207 -20.75 -5.79 -11.70
N ALA A 208 -19.82 -4.85 -11.54
CA ALA A 208 -19.51 -3.85 -12.55
C ALA A 208 -18.86 -4.45 -13.81
N ALA A 209 -18.12 -5.54 -13.70
CA ALA A 209 -17.48 -6.24 -14.82
C ALA A 209 -18.38 -7.34 -15.43
N ASN A 210 -19.57 -7.54 -14.89
CA ASN A 210 -20.56 -8.51 -15.38
C ASN A 210 -21.47 -7.88 -16.45
N ILE A 211 -20.88 -7.49 -17.58
CA ILE A 211 -21.60 -6.90 -18.72
C ILE A 211 -21.72 -7.94 -19.83
#